data_2c59d6f733bb22b85052b619429c87f4
#
_entry.id   2c59d6f733bb22b85052b619429c87f4
#
_cell.length_a   1.000
_cell.length_b   1.000
_cell.length_c   1.000
_cell.angle_alpha   90.00
_cell.angle_beta   90.00
_cell.angle_gamma   90.00
#
_symmetry.space_group_name_H-M   'P 1'
#
loop_
_entity.id
_entity.type
_entity.pdbx_description
1 polymer ?
#
loop_
_entity_poly.entity_id
_entity_poly.type
_entity_poly.pdbx_seq_one_letter_code
_entity_poly.pdbx_strand_id
1 'polypeptide(L)'
;TPIQPTPVIGMVGIINDCDKAVSSGWKKINDEIWIIGSYLSEITLGASSYLEYIHGQVTGRPPEINLENEKLCQEIIRNSINKEYIVSCHDVSDGGLSLALAECSILSGLGAQINIDDNLREDKLLFGEGGSRIIFSIDINQKEGWLKYLNEFNKKIKDNLYIYKIGSVSNNKLKIKNLKKVICDLKVSTLADKFNNGIIENFKK
;
A
#
# COMPACT_ATOMS: atom_id res chain seq x y z
N THR A 1 -23.50 -28.68 -3.88
CA THR A 1 -23.13 -27.29 -4.22
C THR A 1 -21.68 -27.28 -4.69
N PRO A 2 -21.36 -26.67 -5.83
CA PRO A 2 -19.98 -26.55 -6.25
C PRO A 2 -19.18 -25.73 -5.22
N ILE A 3 -17.95 -26.13 -4.96
CA ILE A 3 -17.01 -25.34 -4.15
C ILE A 3 -16.55 -24.12 -4.94
N GLN A 4 -16.26 -23.04 -4.23
CA GLN A 4 -15.71 -21.84 -4.84
C GLN A 4 -14.31 -22.14 -5.43
N PRO A 5 -14.00 -21.68 -6.65
CA PRO A 5 -12.70 -21.89 -7.27
C PRO A 5 -11.65 -20.97 -6.64
N THR A 6 -11.18 -21.34 -5.46
CA THR A 6 -10.20 -20.55 -4.69
C THR A 6 -8.85 -21.29 -4.69
N PRO A 7 -7.93 -20.97 -5.61
CA PRO A 7 -6.60 -21.56 -5.61
C PRO A 7 -5.78 -21.00 -4.44
N VAL A 8 -5.06 -21.86 -3.75
CA VAL A 8 -4.07 -21.48 -2.73
C VAL A 8 -2.68 -21.79 -3.28
N ILE A 9 -1.85 -20.77 -3.39
CA ILE A 9 -0.49 -20.88 -3.93
C ILE A 9 0.50 -20.50 -2.82
N GLY A 10 1.44 -21.39 -2.53
CA GLY A 10 2.55 -21.16 -1.62
C GLY A 10 3.88 -21.12 -2.39
N MET A 11 4.73 -20.15 -2.06
CA MET A 11 6.07 -20.03 -2.61
C MET A 11 7.09 -19.91 -1.48
N VAL A 12 8.23 -20.56 -1.64
CA VAL A 12 9.37 -20.49 -0.71
C VAL A 12 10.58 -19.98 -1.50
N GLY A 13 11.28 -18.99 -0.93
CA GLY A 13 12.47 -18.41 -1.52
C GLY A 13 13.63 -18.33 -0.52
N ILE A 14 14.81 -18.05 -1.02
CA ILE A 14 16.02 -17.82 -0.22
C ILE A 14 16.35 -16.34 -0.24
N ILE A 15 16.58 -15.76 0.95
CA ILE A 15 17.14 -14.43 1.12
C ILE A 15 18.63 -14.59 1.34
N ASN A 16 19.45 -14.05 0.43
CA ASN A 16 20.91 -14.18 0.49
C ASN A 16 21.54 -13.37 1.64
N ASP A 17 20.89 -12.26 2.02
CA ASP A 17 21.34 -11.34 3.05
C ASP A 17 20.13 -10.90 3.90
N CYS A 18 20.02 -11.48 5.08
CA CYS A 18 18.88 -11.21 5.97
C CYS A 18 18.88 -9.77 6.50
N ASP A 19 20.03 -9.11 6.55
CA ASP A 19 20.13 -7.74 7.04
C ASP A 19 19.47 -6.74 6.09
N LYS A 20 19.28 -7.13 4.81
CA LYS A 20 18.57 -6.34 3.81
C LYS A 20 17.07 -6.60 3.74
N ALA A 21 16.56 -7.49 4.58
CA ALA A 21 15.13 -7.74 4.64
C ALA A 21 14.39 -6.52 5.22
N VAL A 22 13.36 -6.05 4.53
CA VAL A 22 12.49 -4.96 5.01
C VAL A 22 11.15 -5.50 5.47
N SER A 23 10.56 -4.89 6.49
CA SER A 23 9.21 -5.21 6.95
C SER A 23 8.21 -4.14 6.49
N SER A 24 6.92 -4.42 6.67
CA SER A 24 5.85 -3.50 6.26
C SER A 24 5.71 -2.28 7.19
N GLY A 25 6.04 -2.41 8.48
CA GLY A 25 5.89 -1.30 9.44
C GLY A 25 6.88 -0.16 9.22
N TRP A 26 6.41 1.08 9.38
CA TRP A 26 7.24 2.27 9.29
C TRP A 26 8.45 2.20 10.24
N LYS A 27 9.57 2.85 9.89
CA LYS A 27 10.79 2.77 10.70
C LYS A 27 11.04 4.02 11.54
N LYS A 28 10.90 5.20 10.95
CA LYS A 28 11.32 6.44 11.59
C LYS A 28 10.39 7.60 11.21
N ILE A 29 10.13 8.48 12.18
CA ILE A 29 9.40 9.72 11.94
C ILE A 29 10.16 10.57 10.92
N ASN A 30 9.42 11.19 9.99
CA ASN A 30 9.89 11.97 8.84
C ASN A 30 10.42 11.15 7.66
N ASP A 31 10.48 9.82 7.72
CA ASP A 31 10.69 9.03 6.51
C ASP A 31 9.62 9.39 5.48
N GLU A 32 10.02 9.53 4.25
CA GLU A 32 9.08 9.85 3.18
C GLU A 32 8.32 8.60 2.76
N ILE A 33 6.99 8.72 2.63
CA ILE A 33 6.12 7.64 2.15
C ILE A 33 5.83 7.87 0.67
N TRP A 34 6.09 6.83 -0.11
CA TRP A 34 5.93 6.80 -1.55
C TRP A 34 4.98 5.68 -1.97
N ILE A 35 4.40 5.82 -3.15
CA ILE A 35 3.64 4.78 -3.82
C ILE A 35 4.19 4.57 -5.24
N ILE A 36 4.26 3.32 -5.65
CA ILE A 36 4.52 2.90 -7.02
C ILE A 36 3.35 2.04 -7.49
N GLY A 37 3.00 2.08 -8.75
CA GLY A 37 2.06 1.12 -9.31
C GLY A 37 1.33 1.55 -10.55
N SER A 38 0.27 0.81 -10.87
CA SER A 38 -0.65 1.08 -11.98
C SER A 38 -1.44 2.36 -11.76
N TYR A 39 -1.82 3.04 -12.84
CA TYR A 39 -2.58 4.29 -12.77
C TYR A 39 -3.87 4.12 -11.96
N LEU A 40 -4.28 5.19 -11.27
CA LEU A 40 -5.49 5.21 -10.44
C LEU A 40 -6.78 4.90 -11.23
N SER A 41 -6.79 5.11 -12.54
CA SER A 41 -7.87 4.71 -13.42
C SER A 41 -8.10 3.20 -13.47
N GLU A 42 -7.05 2.40 -13.24
CA GLU A 42 -7.08 0.93 -13.30
C GLU A 42 -7.57 0.28 -12.01
N ILE A 43 -7.66 1.01 -10.89
CA ILE A 43 -8.22 0.49 -9.65
C ILE A 43 -9.75 0.38 -9.73
N THR A 44 -10.31 -0.60 -9.04
CA THR A 44 -11.75 -0.85 -9.01
C THR A 44 -12.25 -1.13 -7.60
N LEU A 45 -13.54 -0.89 -7.36
CA LEU A 45 -14.27 -1.42 -6.20
C LEU A 45 -14.95 -2.75 -6.52
N GLY A 46 -14.99 -3.17 -7.80
CA GLY A 46 -15.57 -4.44 -8.22
C GLY A 46 -14.82 -5.62 -7.60
N ALA A 47 -15.56 -6.58 -7.07
CA ALA A 47 -15.05 -7.77 -6.37
C ALA A 47 -14.12 -7.46 -5.17
N SER A 48 -14.22 -6.26 -4.60
CA SER A 48 -13.37 -5.82 -3.49
C SER A 48 -13.94 -6.17 -2.12
N SER A 49 -13.06 -6.27 -1.14
CA SER A 49 -13.42 -6.40 0.27
C SER A 49 -14.32 -5.25 0.74
N TYR A 50 -14.18 -4.05 0.18
CA TYR A 50 -15.03 -2.92 0.50
C TYR A 50 -16.51 -3.17 0.13
N LEU A 51 -16.78 -3.71 -1.06
CA LEU A 51 -18.16 -4.04 -1.45
C LEU A 51 -18.75 -5.14 -0.57
N GLU A 52 -17.96 -6.14 -0.24
CA GLU A 52 -18.41 -7.25 0.60
C GLU A 52 -18.73 -6.78 2.02
N TYR A 53 -17.79 -6.11 2.70
CA TYR A 53 -17.96 -5.77 4.12
C TYR A 53 -18.85 -4.56 4.37
N ILE A 54 -18.86 -3.57 3.49
CA ILE A 54 -19.65 -2.34 3.68
C ILE A 54 -21.04 -2.44 3.06
N HIS A 55 -21.15 -3.10 1.93
CA HIS A 55 -22.41 -3.18 1.17
C HIS A 55 -23.04 -4.57 1.14
N GLY A 56 -22.38 -5.60 1.69
CA GLY A 56 -22.86 -6.99 1.68
C GLY A 56 -22.96 -7.57 0.27
N GLN A 57 -22.14 -7.08 -0.66
CA GLN A 57 -22.21 -7.45 -2.08
C GLN A 57 -20.89 -8.02 -2.58
N VAL A 58 -20.97 -9.24 -3.13
CA VAL A 58 -19.87 -9.85 -3.87
C VAL A 58 -20.23 -9.75 -5.36
N THR A 59 -19.79 -8.69 -6.01
CA THR A 59 -20.17 -8.35 -7.39
C THR A 59 -19.10 -7.50 -8.09
N GLY A 60 -19.25 -7.36 -9.40
CA GLY A 60 -18.34 -6.59 -10.23
C GLY A 60 -17.21 -7.45 -10.80
N ARG A 61 -16.32 -6.81 -11.52
CA ARG A 61 -15.13 -7.47 -12.09
C ARG A 61 -13.92 -7.14 -11.24
N PRO A 62 -13.05 -8.13 -10.96
CA PRO A 62 -11.75 -7.86 -10.36
C PRO A 62 -10.93 -6.96 -11.29
N PRO A 63 -9.92 -6.25 -10.75
CA PRO A 63 -9.04 -5.43 -11.56
C PRO A 63 -8.29 -6.27 -12.60
N GLU A 64 -8.07 -5.69 -13.76
CA GLU A 64 -7.20 -6.30 -14.77
C GLU A 64 -5.75 -6.23 -14.32
N ILE A 65 -4.99 -7.26 -14.63
CA ILE A 65 -3.57 -7.32 -14.32
C ILE A 65 -2.73 -7.08 -15.57
N ASN A 66 -1.77 -6.16 -15.48
CA ASN A 66 -0.75 -5.98 -16.48
C ASN A 66 0.56 -6.60 -15.98
N LEU A 67 0.91 -7.77 -16.53
CA LEU A 67 2.07 -8.54 -16.07
C LEU A 67 3.41 -7.83 -16.31
N GLU A 68 3.51 -6.97 -17.32
CA GLU A 68 4.72 -6.19 -17.58
C GLU A 68 4.89 -5.08 -16.53
N ASN A 69 3.81 -4.39 -16.19
CA ASN A 69 3.81 -3.40 -15.12
C ASN A 69 4.13 -4.05 -13.77
N GLU A 70 3.53 -5.20 -13.49
CA GLU A 70 3.80 -5.98 -12.27
C GLU A 70 5.28 -6.33 -12.17
N LYS A 71 5.86 -6.91 -13.22
CA LYS A 71 7.27 -7.25 -13.28
C LYS A 71 8.18 -6.05 -13.09
N LEU A 72 7.86 -4.93 -13.74
CA LEU A 72 8.64 -3.69 -13.65
C LEU A 72 8.56 -3.11 -12.22
N CYS A 73 7.37 -3.08 -11.62
CA CYS A 73 7.16 -2.63 -10.25
C CYS A 73 8.01 -3.45 -9.26
N GLN A 74 7.94 -4.76 -9.34
CA GLN A 74 8.72 -5.69 -8.51
C GLN A 74 10.23 -5.52 -8.73
N GLU A 75 10.69 -5.32 -9.96
CA GLU A 75 12.10 -5.09 -10.27
C GLU A 75 12.61 -3.81 -9.60
N ILE A 76 11.88 -2.71 -9.72
CA ILE A 76 12.24 -1.42 -9.13
C ILE A 76 12.32 -1.54 -7.61
N ILE A 77 11.30 -2.11 -6.97
CA ILE A 77 11.24 -2.25 -5.52
C ILE A 77 12.36 -3.15 -5.00
N ARG A 78 12.53 -4.33 -5.57
CA ARG A 78 13.58 -5.28 -5.16
C ARG A 78 14.98 -4.67 -5.28
N ASN A 79 15.26 -3.99 -6.39
CA ASN A 79 16.55 -3.33 -6.57
C ASN A 79 16.74 -2.17 -5.59
N SER A 80 15.66 -1.45 -5.26
CA SER A 80 15.71 -0.34 -4.29
C SER A 80 15.94 -0.82 -2.86
N ILE A 81 15.38 -1.97 -2.49
CA ILE A 81 15.67 -2.64 -1.21
C ILE A 81 17.14 -3.08 -1.17
N ASN A 82 17.64 -3.73 -2.22
CA ASN A 82 19.03 -4.17 -2.29
C ASN A 82 20.04 -3.00 -2.20
N LYS A 83 19.65 -1.83 -2.69
CA LYS A 83 20.44 -0.58 -2.60
C LYS A 83 20.22 0.18 -1.29
N GLU A 84 19.40 -0.36 -0.39
CA GLU A 84 19.08 0.21 0.93
C GLU A 84 18.41 1.60 0.88
N TYR A 85 17.72 1.92 -0.23
CA TYR A 85 16.90 3.14 -0.31
C TYR A 85 15.57 2.99 0.42
N ILE A 86 14.97 1.81 0.34
CA ILE A 86 13.68 1.49 0.96
C ILE A 86 13.91 0.86 2.33
N VAL A 87 13.26 1.41 3.36
CA VAL A 87 13.37 0.95 4.75
C VAL A 87 12.11 0.24 5.24
N SER A 88 10.97 0.41 4.58
CA SER A 88 9.76 -0.40 4.77
C SER A 88 8.99 -0.52 3.47
N CYS A 89 8.25 -1.62 3.28
CA CYS A 89 7.56 -1.91 2.03
C CYS A 89 6.33 -2.78 2.27
N HIS A 90 5.18 -2.43 1.66
CA HIS A 90 3.92 -3.16 1.75
C HIS A 90 3.18 -3.11 0.42
N ASP A 91 2.59 -4.21 0.00
CA ASP A 91 1.69 -4.24 -1.15
C ASP A 91 0.33 -3.58 -0.82
N VAL A 92 -0.33 -3.06 -1.84
CA VAL A 92 -1.70 -2.55 -1.72
C VAL A 92 -2.63 -3.59 -2.32
N SER A 93 -3.16 -4.45 -1.48
CA SER A 93 -4.04 -5.57 -1.82
C SER A 93 -5.46 -5.37 -1.31
N ASP A 94 -6.00 -6.33 -0.56
CA ASP A 94 -7.36 -6.29 -0.01
C ASP A 94 -7.60 -5.05 0.84
N GLY A 95 -8.73 -4.38 0.62
CA GLY A 95 -9.11 -3.14 1.30
C GLY A 95 -8.36 -1.89 0.83
N GLY A 96 -7.52 -2.01 -0.20
CA GLY A 96 -6.90 -0.90 -0.91
C GLY A 96 -5.88 -0.11 -0.10
N LEU A 97 -5.65 1.13 -0.53
CA LEU A 97 -4.61 1.99 0.03
C LEU A 97 -4.80 2.29 1.53
N SER A 98 -6.05 2.45 1.97
CA SER A 98 -6.34 2.79 3.37
C SER A 98 -5.97 1.66 4.33
N LEU A 99 -6.22 0.40 3.96
CA LEU A 99 -5.82 -0.75 4.78
C LEU A 99 -4.30 -0.91 4.80
N ALA A 100 -3.63 -0.86 3.68
CA ALA A 100 -2.18 -0.96 3.62
C ALA A 100 -1.48 0.11 4.50
N LEU A 101 -1.95 1.36 4.46
CA LEU A 101 -1.45 2.45 5.32
C LEU A 101 -1.75 2.20 6.81
N ALA A 102 -2.92 1.65 7.12
CA ALA A 102 -3.31 1.30 8.49
C ALA A 102 -2.43 0.17 9.03
N GLU A 103 -2.21 -0.89 8.26
CA GLU A 103 -1.38 -2.04 8.63
C GLU A 103 0.08 -1.64 8.88
N CYS A 104 0.67 -0.83 7.99
CA CYS A 104 2.00 -0.26 8.21
C CYS A 104 2.08 0.53 9.53
N SER A 105 1.02 1.29 9.83
CA SER A 105 0.95 2.10 11.06
C SER A 105 0.75 1.24 12.30
N ILE A 106 -0.10 0.21 12.24
CA ILE A 106 -0.35 -0.74 13.34
C ILE A 106 0.92 -1.51 13.69
N LEU A 107 1.60 -2.05 12.67
CA LEU A 107 2.81 -2.86 12.86
C LEU A 107 3.97 -2.09 13.47
N SER A 108 4.05 -0.79 13.21
CA SER A 108 5.14 0.06 13.73
C SER A 108 4.78 0.83 15.01
N GLY A 109 3.49 1.03 15.29
CA GLY A 109 3.02 2.00 16.29
C GLY A 109 3.17 3.46 15.86
N LEU A 110 3.70 3.72 14.66
CA LEU A 110 3.88 5.06 14.10
C LEU A 110 2.72 5.41 13.17
N GLY A 111 2.34 6.68 13.12
CA GLY A 111 1.33 7.18 12.20
C GLY A 111 1.91 7.61 10.86
N ALA A 112 1.03 8.14 10.01
CA ALA A 112 1.42 8.72 8.73
C ALA A 112 0.58 9.97 8.42
N GLN A 113 1.19 10.93 7.76
CA GLN A 113 0.50 12.08 7.16
C GLN A 113 0.54 11.92 5.65
N ILE A 114 -0.61 11.60 5.07
CA ILE A 114 -0.79 11.31 3.65
C ILE A 114 -1.52 12.47 3.00
N ASN A 115 -1.03 12.92 1.85
CA ASN A 115 -1.66 13.93 1.03
C ASN A 115 -1.79 13.38 -0.39
N ILE A 116 -3.01 13.27 -0.86
CA ILE A 116 -3.36 12.83 -2.21
C ILE A 116 -4.05 14.00 -2.90
N ASP A 117 -3.78 14.18 -4.18
CA ASP A 117 -4.35 15.26 -5.00
C ASP A 117 -5.02 14.62 -6.22
N ASP A 118 -6.16 13.97 -5.99
CA ASP A 118 -6.89 13.25 -7.03
C ASP A 118 -8.39 13.52 -6.98
N ASN A 119 -9.02 13.58 -8.16
CA ASN A 119 -10.46 13.81 -8.33
C ASN A 119 -11.30 12.52 -8.31
N LEU A 120 -10.69 11.38 -8.07
CA LEU A 120 -11.43 10.12 -7.88
C LEU A 120 -12.38 10.22 -6.69
N ARG A 121 -13.48 9.49 -6.79
CA ARG A 121 -14.39 9.29 -5.66
C ARG A 121 -13.64 8.74 -4.47
N GLU A 122 -13.83 9.32 -3.28
CA GLU A 122 -13.02 9.04 -2.08
C GLU A 122 -12.99 7.56 -1.70
N ASP A 123 -14.11 6.85 -1.83
CA ASP A 123 -14.17 5.41 -1.55
C ASP A 123 -13.34 4.58 -2.55
N LYS A 124 -13.36 4.93 -3.84
CA LYS A 124 -12.52 4.28 -4.83
C LYS A 124 -11.04 4.56 -4.57
N LEU A 125 -10.69 5.79 -4.19
CA LEU A 125 -9.32 6.17 -3.87
C LEU A 125 -8.76 5.41 -2.66
N LEU A 126 -9.57 5.28 -1.61
CA LEU A 126 -9.16 4.66 -0.34
C LEU A 126 -9.23 3.13 -0.37
N PHE A 127 -10.27 2.57 -0.93
CA PHE A 127 -10.61 1.15 -0.83
C PHE A 127 -10.60 0.42 -2.17
N GLY A 128 -10.33 1.13 -3.27
CA GLY A 128 -10.18 0.50 -4.57
C GLY A 128 -8.98 -0.44 -4.60
N GLU A 129 -9.20 -1.63 -5.15
CA GLU A 129 -8.20 -2.67 -5.30
C GLU A 129 -7.69 -2.70 -6.74
N GLY A 130 -6.45 -3.14 -6.91
CA GLY A 130 -5.81 -3.24 -8.22
C GLY A 130 -4.37 -3.69 -8.08
N GLY A 131 -3.88 -4.44 -9.06
CA GLY A 131 -2.54 -5.00 -9.05
C GLY A 131 -1.43 -3.95 -9.15
N SER A 132 -0.21 -4.41 -8.95
CA SER A 132 1.03 -3.64 -9.15
C SER A 132 1.16 -2.37 -8.31
N ARG A 133 0.49 -2.28 -7.15
CA ARG A 133 0.63 -1.13 -6.25
C ARG A 133 1.37 -1.51 -4.98
N ILE A 134 2.39 -0.73 -4.66
CA ILE A 134 3.21 -0.94 -3.46
C ILE A 134 3.43 0.42 -2.80
N ILE A 135 3.21 0.49 -1.47
CA ILE A 135 3.64 1.61 -0.64
C ILE A 135 4.95 1.27 0.04
N PHE A 136 5.79 2.25 0.20
CA PHE A 136 7.09 2.07 0.84
C PHE A 136 7.56 3.38 1.49
N SER A 137 8.48 3.26 2.44
CA SER A 137 9.13 4.42 3.01
C SER A 137 10.63 4.42 2.72
N ILE A 138 11.17 5.63 2.58
CA ILE A 138 12.59 5.88 2.41
C ILE A 138 13.12 6.75 3.54
N ASP A 139 14.32 6.46 4.02
CA ASP A 139 15.02 7.35 4.94
C ASP A 139 15.29 8.69 4.23
N ILE A 140 14.96 9.78 4.88
CA ILE A 140 15.15 11.13 4.32
C ILE A 140 16.61 11.38 3.91
N ASN A 141 17.56 10.74 4.56
CA ASN A 141 18.98 10.85 4.23
C ASN A 141 19.36 10.11 2.94
N GLN A 142 18.54 9.16 2.49
CA GLN A 142 18.73 8.41 1.25
C GLN A 142 17.98 9.01 0.05
N LYS A 143 17.25 10.10 0.27
CA LYS A 143 16.37 10.72 -0.73
C LYS A 143 17.09 11.06 -2.05
N GLU A 144 18.27 11.66 -1.98
CA GLU A 144 19.02 12.06 -3.18
C GLU A 144 19.44 10.85 -4.01
N GLY A 145 19.92 9.79 -3.34
CA GLY A 145 20.27 8.53 -3.97
C GLY A 145 19.07 7.85 -4.62
N TRP A 146 17.94 7.86 -3.93
CA TRP A 146 16.66 7.36 -4.43
C TRP A 146 16.20 8.11 -5.68
N LEU A 147 16.19 9.44 -5.65
CA LEU A 147 15.76 10.26 -6.79
C LEU A 147 16.69 10.08 -8.01
N LYS A 148 18.00 9.95 -7.78
CA LYS A 148 18.96 9.66 -8.83
C LYS A 148 18.67 8.29 -9.47
N TYR A 149 18.43 7.29 -8.64
CA TYR A 149 18.09 5.94 -9.10
C TYR A 149 16.79 5.93 -9.93
N LEU A 150 15.76 6.63 -9.47
CA LEU A 150 14.50 6.76 -10.23
C LEU A 150 14.72 7.37 -11.62
N ASN A 151 15.61 8.35 -11.73
CA ASN A 151 15.90 8.99 -13.01
C ASN A 151 16.53 8.03 -14.03
N GLU A 152 17.23 6.99 -13.58
CA GLU A 152 17.77 5.95 -14.47
C GLU A 152 16.65 5.12 -15.12
N PHE A 153 15.51 4.97 -14.44
CA PHE A 153 14.32 4.24 -14.91
C PHE A 153 13.30 5.10 -15.65
N ASN A 154 13.45 6.43 -15.66
CA ASN A 154 12.43 7.37 -16.14
C ASN A 154 11.87 7.06 -17.54
N LYS A 155 12.66 6.49 -18.44
CA LYS A 155 12.18 6.13 -19.79
C LYS A 155 11.26 4.90 -19.78
N LYS A 156 11.48 3.95 -18.85
CA LYS A 156 10.66 2.72 -18.71
C LYS A 156 9.40 2.96 -17.90
N ILE A 157 9.44 3.91 -16.96
CA ILE A 157 8.35 4.19 -16.02
C ILE A 157 7.25 5.06 -16.67
N LYS A 158 7.62 6.04 -17.48
CA LYS A 158 6.72 7.11 -17.97
C LYS A 158 5.44 6.63 -18.65
N ASP A 159 5.47 5.48 -19.30
CA ASP A 159 4.35 5.02 -20.10
C ASP A 159 3.48 3.96 -19.38
N ASN A 160 3.94 3.42 -18.25
CA ASN A 160 3.34 2.21 -17.66
C ASN A 160 3.02 2.31 -16.17
N LEU A 161 3.80 3.07 -15.39
CA LEU A 161 3.66 3.15 -13.94
C LEU A 161 3.69 4.61 -13.48
N TYR A 162 3.12 4.85 -12.31
CA TYR A 162 3.38 6.07 -11.55
C TYR A 162 4.24 5.77 -10.32
N ILE A 163 5.11 6.71 -9.98
CA ILE A 163 5.87 6.71 -8.73
C ILE A 163 5.85 8.12 -8.19
N TYR A 164 5.29 8.32 -7.00
CA TYR A 164 5.28 9.64 -6.36
C TYR A 164 5.23 9.55 -4.85
N LYS A 165 5.70 10.61 -4.20
CA LYS A 165 5.58 10.77 -2.76
C LYS A 165 4.14 11.10 -2.40
N ILE A 166 3.59 10.35 -1.45
CA ILE A 166 2.23 10.58 -0.92
C ILE A 166 2.22 11.15 0.50
N GLY A 167 3.35 11.15 1.20
CA GLY A 167 3.36 11.65 2.56
C GLY A 167 4.66 11.43 3.32
N SER A 168 4.52 11.37 4.64
CA SER A 168 5.62 11.07 5.55
C SER A 168 5.12 10.37 6.81
N VAL A 169 6.02 9.61 7.42
CA VAL A 169 5.80 8.97 8.72
C VAL A 169 5.66 10.03 9.81
N SER A 170 4.69 9.85 10.69
CA SER A 170 4.40 10.76 11.80
C SER A 170 4.27 10.00 13.13
N ASN A 171 3.89 10.69 14.20
CA ASN A 171 3.84 10.07 15.52
C ASN A 171 2.78 8.95 15.64
N ASN A 172 1.56 9.28 16.03
CA ASN A 172 0.58 8.30 16.52
C ASN A 172 -0.78 8.37 15.84
N LYS A 173 -0.87 9.06 14.69
CA LYS A 173 -2.10 9.20 13.93
C LYS A 173 -1.88 8.89 12.46
N LEU A 174 -2.78 8.13 11.87
CA LEU A 174 -2.95 8.05 10.43
C LEU A 174 -3.89 9.16 9.99
N LYS A 175 -3.36 10.12 9.27
CA LYS A 175 -4.12 11.23 8.70
C LYS A 175 -4.01 11.23 7.19
N ILE A 176 -5.15 11.15 6.51
CA ILE A 176 -5.22 11.17 5.05
C ILE A 176 -6.00 12.41 4.62
N LYS A 177 -5.42 13.17 3.71
CA LYS A 177 -6.07 14.30 3.04
C LYS A 177 -6.15 14.02 1.54
N ASN A 178 -7.26 14.42 0.94
CA ASN A 178 -7.41 14.51 -0.51
C ASN A 178 -7.92 15.90 -0.87
N LEU A 179 -7.29 16.55 -1.84
CA LEU A 179 -7.63 17.92 -2.28
C LEU A 179 -7.82 18.90 -1.10
N LYS A 180 -6.90 18.86 -0.12
CA LYS A 180 -6.91 19.62 1.13
C LYS A 180 -8.01 19.22 2.16
N LYS A 181 -9.00 18.40 1.79
CA LYS A 181 -10.01 17.86 2.70
C LYS A 181 -9.43 16.71 3.51
N VAL A 182 -9.63 16.71 4.82
CA VAL A 182 -9.29 15.56 5.69
C VAL A 182 -10.36 14.48 5.49
N ILE A 183 -9.96 13.31 5.01
CA ILE A 183 -10.85 12.16 4.78
C ILE A 183 -10.60 11.01 5.78
N CYS A 184 -9.47 11.04 6.50
CA CYS A 184 -9.19 10.14 7.63
C CYS A 184 -8.32 10.88 8.67
N ASP A 185 -8.64 10.75 9.96
CA ASP A 185 -7.81 11.21 11.10
C ASP A 185 -8.04 10.28 12.29
N LEU A 186 -7.30 9.19 12.36
CA LEU A 186 -7.46 8.14 13.35
C LEU A 186 -6.17 7.94 14.15
N LYS A 187 -6.31 7.64 15.45
CA LYS A 187 -5.18 7.21 16.27
C LYS A 187 -4.75 5.80 15.88
N VAL A 188 -3.45 5.56 15.81
CA VAL A 188 -2.90 4.22 15.53
C VAL A 188 -3.38 3.20 16.59
N SER A 189 -3.48 3.61 17.86
CA SER A 189 -4.03 2.75 18.91
C SER A 189 -5.46 2.30 18.66
N THR A 190 -6.30 3.17 18.08
CA THR A 190 -7.69 2.81 17.72
C THR A 190 -7.72 1.82 16.55
N LEU A 191 -6.85 2.00 15.56
CA LEU A 191 -6.71 1.05 14.45
C LEU A 191 -6.22 -0.31 14.96
N ALA A 192 -5.19 -0.31 15.81
CA ALA A 192 -4.63 -1.54 16.40
C ALA A 192 -5.66 -2.30 17.26
N ASP A 193 -6.46 -1.57 18.05
CA ASP A 193 -7.53 -2.19 18.85
C ASP A 193 -8.55 -2.90 17.95
N LYS A 194 -9.03 -2.24 16.91
CA LYS A 194 -10.00 -2.83 15.97
C LYS A 194 -9.42 -4.01 15.19
N PHE A 195 -8.18 -3.91 14.77
CA PHE A 195 -7.49 -4.99 14.06
C PHE A 195 -7.31 -6.22 14.94
N ASN A 196 -6.81 -6.06 16.17
CA ASN A 196 -6.51 -7.17 17.06
C ASN A 196 -7.76 -7.81 17.68
N ASN A 197 -8.82 -7.03 17.93
CA ASN A 197 -10.01 -7.47 18.63
C ASN A 197 -11.21 -7.72 17.71
N GLY A 198 -11.12 -7.44 16.42
CA GLY A 198 -12.26 -7.53 15.48
C GLY A 198 -12.89 -8.92 15.42
N ILE A 199 -12.10 -9.98 15.45
CA ILE A 199 -12.61 -11.37 15.50
C ILE A 199 -13.34 -11.63 16.81
N ILE A 200 -12.74 -11.26 17.94
CA ILE A 200 -13.29 -11.48 19.28
C ILE A 200 -14.62 -10.73 19.46
N GLU A 201 -14.72 -9.50 18.95
CA GLU A 201 -15.95 -8.69 19.00
C GLU A 201 -17.09 -9.32 18.19
N ASN A 202 -16.79 -9.97 17.08
CA ASN A 202 -17.79 -10.66 16.26
C ASN A 202 -18.31 -11.95 16.87
N PHE A 203 -17.52 -12.64 17.71
CA PHE A 203 -17.97 -13.83 18.44
C PHE A 203 -18.79 -13.50 19.70
N LYS A 204 -18.83 -12.25 20.14
CA LYS A 204 -19.60 -11.81 21.32
C LYS A 204 -21.01 -11.31 20.97
N LYS A 205 -21.34 -11.27 19.68
CA LYS A 205 -22.69 -10.93 19.17
C LYS A 205 -23.49 -12.20 18.90
#